data_1d3a9af12f1078316a443b7b5e838e27
#
_entry.id   1d3a9af12f1078316a443b7b5e838e27
#
_cell.length_a   1.000
_cell.length_b   1.000
_cell.length_c   1.000
_cell.angle_alpha   90.00
_cell.angle_beta   90.00
_cell.angle_gamma   90.00
#
_symmetry.space_group_name_H-M   'P 1'
#
loop_
_entity.id
_entity.type
_entity.pdbx_description
1 polymer ?
#
loop_
_entity_poly.entity_id
_entity_poly.type
_entity_poly.pdbx_seq_one_letter_code
_entity_poly.pdbx_strand_id
1 'polypeptide(L)'
;MPRIHASHDLALALLPARMAKQGQPVDLQFHGSLESLASFAEGRCEIAGFHCPEGAVGATLWQQYKPYLRPRQQVLIRLAKRTQGIMVAPGNPKKLRGIRDLTKSNVRFLNRQSGAGTRLLFDWLLRENGIAARTIAGYGDVELTHSAVAAMIASGHADAGLGVEAAARQFDLGFVPLLKEDYFLVARRELLRQ
;
A
#
# COMPACT_ATOMS: atom_id res chain seq x y z
N MET A 1 -18.40 -14.84 -12.22
CA MET A 1 -17.95 -13.58 -11.56
C MET A 1 -16.45 -13.68 -11.32
N PRO A 2 -15.62 -12.86 -11.95
CA PRO A 2 -14.16 -12.91 -11.77
C PRO A 2 -13.78 -12.58 -10.31
N ARG A 3 -12.83 -13.36 -9.75
CA ARG A 3 -12.26 -13.13 -8.41
C ARG A 3 -10.97 -12.35 -8.55
N ILE A 4 -10.84 -11.29 -7.78
CA ILE A 4 -9.68 -10.42 -7.75
C ILE A 4 -9.11 -10.44 -6.33
N HIS A 5 -7.89 -10.97 -6.16
CA HIS A 5 -7.15 -10.86 -4.91
C HIS A 5 -6.10 -9.76 -5.05
N ALA A 6 -6.11 -8.77 -4.17
CA ALA A 6 -5.31 -7.59 -4.39
C ALA A 6 -4.83 -6.93 -3.09
N SER A 7 -3.67 -6.31 -3.12
CA SER A 7 -3.29 -5.39 -2.05
C SER A 7 -4.18 -4.14 -2.09
N HIS A 8 -4.47 -3.58 -0.92
CA HIS A 8 -5.41 -2.48 -0.81
C HIS A 8 -4.94 -1.25 -1.61
N ASP A 9 -5.86 -0.75 -2.45
CA ASP A 9 -5.71 0.51 -3.19
C ASP A 9 -7.05 1.25 -3.22
N LEU A 10 -7.02 2.59 -3.07
CA LEU A 10 -8.23 3.42 -3.00
C LEU A 10 -9.03 3.39 -4.31
N ALA A 11 -8.35 3.39 -5.46
CA ALA A 11 -9.02 3.33 -6.76
C ALA A 11 -9.62 1.94 -6.98
N LEU A 12 -8.90 0.89 -6.59
CA LEU A 12 -9.37 -0.50 -6.73
C LEU A 12 -10.58 -0.79 -5.84
N ALA A 13 -10.67 -0.18 -4.66
CA ALA A 13 -11.81 -0.31 -3.76
C ALA A 13 -13.14 0.14 -4.41
N LEU A 14 -13.09 1.01 -5.41
CA LEU A 14 -14.27 1.47 -6.15
C LEU A 14 -14.67 0.54 -7.30
N LEU A 15 -13.82 -0.43 -7.66
CA LEU A 15 -14.02 -1.29 -8.83
C LEU A 15 -15.30 -2.11 -8.75
N PRO A 16 -15.63 -2.82 -7.63
CA PRO A 16 -16.82 -3.65 -7.57
C PRO A 16 -18.11 -2.87 -7.84
N ALA A 17 -18.24 -1.69 -7.24
CA ALA A 17 -19.43 -0.85 -7.44
C ALA A 17 -19.56 -0.33 -8.88
N ARG A 18 -18.44 -0.01 -9.52
CA ARG A 18 -18.41 0.44 -10.92
C ARG A 18 -18.74 -0.70 -11.89
N MET A 19 -18.14 -1.86 -11.69
CA MET A 19 -18.36 -3.05 -12.53
C MET A 19 -19.79 -3.57 -12.40
N ALA A 20 -20.36 -3.58 -11.20
CA ALA A 20 -21.76 -3.97 -10.98
C ALA A 20 -22.75 -3.08 -11.75
N LYS A 21 -22.50 -1.75 -11.79
CA LYS A 21 -23.31 -0.80 -12.59
C LYS A 21 -23.26 -1.08 -14.09
N GLN A 22 -22.21 -1.75 -14.57
CA GLN A 22 -22.04 -2.14 -15.97
C GLN A 22 -22.54 -3.57 -16.25
N GLY A 23 -23.17 -4.23 -15.27
CA GLY A 23 -23.63 -5.61 -15.40
C GLY A 23 -22.50 -6.65 -15.34
N GLN A 24 -21.32 -6.28 -14.92
CA GLN A 24 -20.12 -7.13 -14.86
C GLN A 24 -19.58 -7.23 -13.42
N PRO A 25 -20.30 -7.83 -12.48
CA PRO A 25 -19.88 -7.87 -11.08
C PRO A 25 -18.57 -8.65 -10.92
N VAL A 26 -17.72 -8.19 -9.98
CA VAL A 26 -16.45 -8.82 -9.60
C VAL A 26 -16.44 -9.10 -8.11
N ASP A 27 -15.77 -10.17 -7.69
CA ASP A 27 -15.45 -10.46 -6.28
C ASP A 27 -14.04 -9.95 -5.99
N LEU A 28 -13.94 -8.87 -5.22
CA LEU A 28 -12.67 -8.26 -4.82
C LEU A 28 -12.38 -8.55 -3.36
N GLN A 29 -11.25 -9.20 -3.11
CA GLN A 29 -10.75 -9.50 -1.77
C GLN A 29 -9.38 -8.84 -1.56
N PHE A 30 -9.22 -8.16 -0.42
CA PHE A 30 -7.96 -7.51 -0.09
C PHE A 30 -7.05 -8.42 0.74
N HIS A 31 -5.83 -8.63 0.24
CA HIS A 31 -4.75 -9.43 0.80
C HIS A 31 -3.42 -8.66 0.72
N GLY A 32 -2.32 -9.25 1.22
CA GLY A 32 -0.98 -8.73 0.94
C GLY A 32 -0.59 -8.95 -0.53
N SER A 33 0.34 -8.15 -1.06
CA SER A 33 0.80 -8.28 -2.47
C SER A 33 1.32 -9.69 -2.79
N LEU A 34 2.14 -10.26 -1.90
CA LEU A 34 2.71 -11.59 -2.10
C LEU A 34 1.63 -12.68 -2.02
N GLU A 35 0.72 -12.56 -1.07
CA GLU A 35 -0.41 -13.48 -0.89
C GLU A 35 -1.35 -13.45 -2.10
N SER A 36 -1.63 -12.25 -2.65
CA SER A 36 -2.41 -12.09 -3.87
C SER A 36 -1.77 -12.79 -5.06
N LEU A 37 -0.45 -12.64 -5.24
CA LEU A 37 0.30 -13.32 -6.30
C LEU A 37 0.34 -14.84 -6.11
N ALA A 38 0.49 -15.32 -4.89
CA ALA A 38 0.43 -16.75 -4.57
C ALA A 38 -0.96 -17.33 -4.90
N SER A 39 -2.02 -16.66 -4.46
CA SER A 39 -3.40 -17.03 -4.78
C SER A 39 -3.67 -17.10 -6.29
N PHE A 40 -3.13 -16.16 -7.05
CA PHE A 40 -3.23 -16.15 -8.50
C PHE A 40 -2.47 -17.31 -9.15
N ALA A 41 -1.26 -17.60 -8.70
CA ALA A 41 -0.46 -18.73 -9.21
C ALA A 41 -1.13 -20.08 -8.95
N GLU A 42 -1.82 -20.21 -7.82
CA GLU A 42 -2.61 -21.41 -7.43
C GLU A 42 -4.00 -21.48 -8.09
N GLY A 43 -4.40 -20.47 -8.87
CA GLY A 43 -5.71 -20.45 -9.54
C GLY A 43 -6.89 -20.11 -8.62
N ARG A 44 -6.63 -19.57 -7.43
CA ARG A 44 -7.71 -19.16 -6.50
C ARG A 44 -8.38 -17.84 -6.90
N CYS A 45 -7.74 -17.06 -7.78
CA CYS A 45 -8.33 -15.87 -8.40
C CYS A 45 -7.90 -15.74 -9.86
N GLU A 46 -8.62 -14.96 -10.62
CA GLU A 46 -8.39 -14.72 -12.05
C GLU A 46 -7.47 -13.51 -12.27
N ILE A 47 -7.44 -12.59 -11.31
CA ILE A 47 -6.62 -11.36 -11.34
C ILE A 47 -5.97 -11.17 -9.97
N ALA A 48 -4.67 -10.85 -9.95
CA ALA A 48 -4.02 -10.39 -8.73
C ALA A 48 -3.56 -8.94 -8.84
N GLY A 49 -3.70 -8.18 -7.73
CA GLY A 49 -3.24 -6.81 -7.61
C GLY A 49 -2.09 -6.70 -6.60
N PHE A 50 -1.01 -6.06 -7.00
CA PHE A 50 0.15 -5.87 -6.14
C PHE A 50 0.88 -4.56 -6.44
N HIS A 51 1.60 -4.05 -5.47
CA HIS A 51 2.39 -2.84 -5.63
C HIS A 51 3.88 -3.15 -5.56
N CYS A 52 4.67 -2.39 -6.31
CA CYS A 52 6.12 -2.49 -6.35
C CYS A 52 6.73 -1.08 -6.21
N PRO A 53 7.39 -0.79 -5.09
CA PRO A 53 8.11 0.46 -4.90
C PRO A 53 9.24 0.63 -5.91
N GLU A 54 9.58 1.86 -6.25
CA GLU A 54 10.77 2.17 -7.05
C GLU A 54 12.05 1.98 -6.21
N GLY A 55 13.19 1.80 -6.89
CA GLY A 55 14.51 1.71 -6.26
C GLY A 55 14.84 0.36 -5.65
N ALA A 56 15.76 0.34 -4.69
CA ALA A 56 16.34 -0.89 -4.12
C ALA A 56 15.30 -1.78 -3.42
N VAL A 57 14.35 -1.18 -2.69
CA VAL A 57 13.26 -1.93 -2.04
C VAL A 57 12.38 -2.63 -3.06
N GLY A 58 12.06 -1.97 -4.17
CA GLY A 58 11.29 -2.56 -5.26
C GLY A 58 12.03 -3.71 -5.92
N ALA A 59 13.33 -3.56 -6.17
CA ALA A 59 14.17 -4.63 -6.71
C ALA A 59 14.17 -5.88 -5.80
N THR A 60 14.25 -5.69 -4.49
CA THR A 60 14.18 -6.78 -3.50
C THR A 60 12.82 -7.47 -3.51
N LEU A 61 11.72 -6.70 -3.51
CA LEU A 61 10.36 -7.26 -3.56
C LEU A 61 10.09 -7.95 -4.90
N TRP A 62 10.60 -7.41 -6.00
CA TRP A 62 10.45 -8.02 -7.32
C TRP A 62 11.04 -9.44 -7.38
N GLN A 63 12.14 -9.71 -6.70
CA GLN A 63 12.69 -11.06 -6.61
C GLN A 63 11.73 -12.03 -5.90
N GLN A 64 10.96 -11.56 -4.92
CA GLN A 64 9.93 -12.35 -4.24
C GLN A 64 8.68 -12.57 -5.10
N TYR A 65 8.34 -11.61 -5.98
CA TYR A 65 7.17 -11.71 -6.88
C TYR A 65 7.44 -12.58 -8.10
N LYS A 66 8.67 -12.55 -8.61
CA LYS A 66 9.09 -13.23 -9.85
C LYS A 66 8.69 -14.72 -9.92
N PRO A 67 8.75 -15.54 -8.85
CA PRO A 67 8.34 -16.94 -8.91
C PRO A 67 6.88 -17.17 -9.29
N TYR A 68 6.00 -16.20 -9.06
CA TYR A 68 4.57 -16.27 -9.35
C TYR A 68 4.21 -15.72 -10.73
N LEU A 69 5.15 -15.07 -11.40
CA LEU A 69 4.92 -14.42 -12.69
C LEU A 69 5.37 -15.30 -13.86
N ARG A 70 4.51 -15.42 -14.89
CA ARG A 70 4.72 -16.21 -16.10
C ARG A 70 4.50 -15.34 -17.35
N PRO A 71 5.50 -14.57 -17.83
CA PRO A 71 5.33 -13.54 -18.86
C PRO A 71 4.67 -14.02 -20.16
N ARG A 72 4.87 -15.30 -20.52
CA ARG A 72 4.26 -15.88 -21.74
C ARG A 72 2.77 -16.17 -21.60
N GLN A 73 2.28 -16.40 -20.39
CA GLN A 73 0.90 -16.83 -20.08
C GLN A 73 0.05 -15.71 -19.48
N GLN A 74 0.70 -14.65 -19.02
CA GLN A 74 0.10 -13.58 -18.23
C GLN A 74 0.30 -12.23 -18.90
N VAL A 75 -0.54 -11.27 -18.55
CA VAL A 75 -0.40 -9.85 -18.87
C VAL A 75 -0.25 -9.08 -17.57
N LEU A 76 0.74 -8.22 -17.53
CA LEU A 76 0.96 -7.28 -16.45
C LEU A 76 0.46 -5.91 -16.90
N ILE A 77 -0.48 -5.34 -16.17
CA ILE A 77 -1.09 -4.04 -16.45
C ILE A 77 -0.70 -3.10 -15.32
N ARG A 78 -0.04 -2.00 -15.63
CA ARG A 78 0.19 -0.94 -14.66
C ARG A 78 -1.10 -0.13 -14.50
N LEU A 79 -1.74 -0.25 -13.33
CA LEU A 79 -2.99 0.42 -13.03
C LEU A 79 -2.76 1.88 -12.62
N ALA A 80 -1.78 2.11 -11.74
CA ALA A 80 -1.51 3.42 -11.18
C ALA A 80 -0.05 3.57 -10.76
N LYS A 81 0.41 4.81 -10.70
CA LYS A 81 1.61 5.22 -9.98
C LYS A 81 1.16 6.07 -8.78
N ARG A 82 1.70 5.81 -7.62
CA ARG A 82 1.36 6.53 -6.39
C ARG A 82 2.60 6.84 -5.57
N THR A 83 2.46 7.79 -4.65
CA THR A 83 3.53 8.17 -3.72
C THR A 83 3.21 7.65 -2.34
N GLN A 84 4.14 6.95 -1.74
CA GLN A 84 4.15 6.60 -0.31
C GLN A 84 4.92 7.68 0.45
N GLY A 85 4.42 8.04 1.62
CA GLY A 85 5.05 9.07 2.44
C GLY A 85 4.49 9.13 3.85
N ILE A 86 4.93 10.13 4.59
CA ILE A 86 4.45 10.39 5.94
C ILE A 86 3.27 11.36 5.83
N MET A 87 2.09 10.92 6.23
CA MET A 87 0.93 11.78 6.45
C MET A 87 1.11 12.48 7.78
N VAL A 88 0.85 13.78 7.83
CA VAL A 88 1.02 14.63 9.01
C VAL A 88 -0.16 15.57 9.15
N ALA A 89 -0.41 16.07 10.36
CA ALA A 89 -1.45 17.09 10.58
C ALA A 89 -1.25 18.31 9.66
N PRO A 90 -2.33 19.06 9.32
CA PRO A 90 -2.23 20.25 8.48
C PRO A 90 -1.17 21.22 8.99
N GLY A 91 -0.35 21.77 8.07
CA GLY A 91 0.75 22.67 8.42
C GLY A 91 1.98 21.99 9.01
N ASN A 92 1.98 20.66 9.20
CA ASN A 92 3.12 19.90 9.71
C ASN A 92 3.69 20.48 11.02
N PRO A 93 2.91 20.56 12.10
CA PRO A 93 3.31 21.25 13.33
C PRO A 93 4.53 20.64 14.02
N LYS A 94 4.80 19.34 13.76
CA LYS A 94 5.99 18.62 14.27
C LYS A 94 7.23 18.81 13.37
N LYS A 95 7.10 19.53 12.26
CA LYS A 95 8.17 19.80 11.29
C LYS A 95 8.91 18.53 10.86
N LEU A 96 8.12 17.51 10.49
CA LEU A 96 8.66 16.25 10.01
C LEU A 96 9.11 16.41 8.55
N ARG A 97 10.33 15.98 8.23
CA ARG A 97 10.94 16.08 6.89
C ARG A 97 11.32 14.72 6.31
N GLY A 98 11.32 13.69 7.14
CA GLY A 98 11.70 12.35 6.73
C GLY A 98 11.58 11.33 7.86
N ILE A 99 11.98 10.10 7.55
CA ILE A 99 11.80 8.95 8.43
C ILE A 99 12.50 9.10 9.79
N ARG A 100 13.66 9.80 9.82
CA ARG A 100 14.41 10.03 11.05
C ARG A 100 13.68 10.92 12.06
N ASP A 101 12.83 11.83 11.56
CA ASP A 101 12.07 12.73 12.44
C ASP A 101 10.99 12.02 13.26
N LEU A 102 10.62 10.79 12.88
CA LEU A 102 9.66 9.96 13.62
C LEU A 102 10.22 9.49 14.97
N THR A 103 11.54 9.59 15.20
CA THR A 103 12.16 9.27 16.50
C THR A 103 12.04 10.39 17.54
N LYS A 104 11.51 11.56 17.17
CA LYS A 104 11.29 12.68 18.11
C LYS A 104 10.31 12.25 19.20
N SER A 105 10.64 12.51 20.46
CA SER A 105 9.86 12.07 21.63
C SER A 105 8.43 12.65 21.70
N ASN A 106 8.18 13.76 20.97
CA ASN A 106 6.89 14.43 20.92
C ASN A 106 6.07 14.06 19.68
N VAL A 107 6.43 12.99 18.97
CA VAL A 107 5.71 12.47 17.78
C VAL A 107 5.04 11.17 18.14
N ARG A 108 3.71 11.13 18.03
CA ARG A 108 2.90 9.89 18.15
C ARG A 108 2.67 9.35 16.75
N PHE A 109 3.33 8.25 16.44
CA PHE A 109 3.20 7.57 15.15
C PHE A 109 2.08 6.53 15.19
N LEU A 110 1.36 6.37 14.08
CA LEU A 110 0.37 5.32 13.89
C LEU A 110 0.76 4.48 12.67
N ASN A 111 0.86 3.18 12.88
CA ASN A 111 1.35 2.25 11.89
C ASN A 111 0.21 1.55 11.14
N ARG A 112 0.58 0.77 10.15
CA ARG A 112 -0.30 -0.21 9.50
C ARG A 112 -0.11 -1.59 10.15
N GLN A 113 -1.13 -2.42 10.07
CA GLN A 113 -1.09 -3.80 10.55
C GLN A 113 0.06 -4.59 9.91
N SER A 114 0.51 -5.63 10.60
CA SER A 114 1.48 -6.59 10.07
C SER A 114 0.99 -7.19 8.73
N GLY A 115 1.91 -7.39 7.79
CA GLY A 115 1.59 -7.91 6.45
C GLY A 115 1.10 -6.86 5.44
N ALA A 116 0.74 -5.65 5.87
CA ALA A 116 0.47 -4.56 4.93
C ALA A 116 1.75 -4.14 4.19
N GLY A 117 1.67 -3.92 2.89
CA GLY A 117 2.83 -3.49 2.10
C GLY A 117 3.48 -2.20 2.60
N THR A 118 2.66 -1.23 3.07
CA THR A 118 3.16 0.00 3.69
C THR A 118 3.91 -0.29 5.00
N ARG A 119 3.51 -1.31 5.77
CA ARG A 119 4.23 -1.73 6.97
C ARG A 119 5.58 -2.36 6.61
N LEU A 120 5.61 -3.25 5.63
CA LEU A 120 6.86 -3.85 5.14
C LEU A 120 7.82 -2.79 4.62
N LEU A 121 7.30 -1.81 3.88
CA LEU A 121 8.07 -0.65 3.44
C LEU A 121 8.63 0.16 4.61
N PHE A 122 7.81 0.44 5.63
CA PHE A 122 8.24 1.18 6.81
C PHE A 122 9.37 0.46 7.54
N ASP A 123 9.19 -0.83 7.79
CA ASP A 123 10.19 -1.66 8.46
C ASP A 123 11.50 -1.74 7.66
N TRP A 124 11.42 -1.78 6.33
CA TRP A 124 12.58 -1.69 5.46
C TRP A 124 13.27 -0.31 5.58
N LEU A 125 12.51 0.80 5.52
CA LEU A 125 13.04 2.15 5.67
C LEU A 125 13.74 2.35 7.02
N LEU A 126 13.19 1.82 8.10
CA LEU A 126 13.82 1.88 9.41
C LEU A 126 15.18 1.16 9.41
N ARG A 127 15.25 -0.03 8.84
CA ARG A 127 16.51 -0.80 8.74
C ARG A 127 17.58 -0.07 7.93
N GLU A 128 17.22 0.41 6.75
CA GLU A 128 18.14 1.15 5.87
C GLU A 128 18.67 2.44 6.52
N ASN A 129 17.89 3.05 7.39
CA ASN A 129 18.30 4.25 8.13
C ASN A 129 18.94 3.96 9.48
N GLY A 130 19.10 2.70 9.88
CA GLY A 130 19.65 2.31 11.17
C GLY A 130 18.78 2.73 12.36
N ILE A 131 17.45 2.82 12.16
CA ILE A 131 16.50 3.25 13.19
C ILE A 131 15.88 2.01 13.84
N ALA A 132 16.02 1.87 15.14
CA ALA A 132 15.37 0.80 15.89
C ALA A 132 13.88 1.11 16.06
N ALA A 133 13.00 0.16 15.72
CA ALA A 133 11.54 0.32 15.81
C ALA A 133 11.06 0.81 17.19
N ARG A 134 11.71 0.35 18.28
CA ARG A 134 11.40 0.77 19.66
C ARG A 134 11.60 2.26 19.94
N THR A 135 12.32 2.99 19.09
CA THR A 135 12.50 4.45 19.23
C THR A 135 11.35 5.25 18.63
N ILE A 136 10.41 4.59 17.96
CA ILE A 136 9.22 5.23 17.38
C ILE A 136 8.06 5.06 18.36
N ALA A 137 7.64 6.15 18.98
CA ALA A 137 6.47 6.14 19.86
C ALA A 137 5.20 5.87 19.03
N GLY A 138 4.45 4.80 19.39
CA GLY A 138 3.27 4.34 18.64
C GLY A 138 3.59 3.36 17.49
N TYR A 139 4.82 2.83 17.39
CA TYR A 139 5.14 1.80 16.40
C TYR A 139 4.22 0.57 16.48
N GLY A 140 3.76 0.22 17.69
CA GLY A 140 2.83 -0.89 17.95
C GLY A 140 1.36 -0.55 17.72
N ASP A 141 1.01 0.73 17.63
CA ASP A 141 -0.36 1.19 17.40
C ASP A 141 -0.67 1.06 15.90
N VAL A 142 -1.75 0.38 15.55
CA VAL A 142 -2.01 -0.02 14.17
C VAL A 142 -3.43 0.26 13.70
N GLU A 143 -3.54 0.58 12.40
CA GLU A 143 -4.80 0.68 11.68
C GLU A 143 -4.79 -0.15 10.39
N LEU A 144 -6.00 -0.53 9.95
CA LEU A 144 -6.16 -1.50 8.85
C LEU A 144 -6.08 -0.87 7.45
N THR A 145 -6.34 0.44 7.32
CA THR A 145 -6.40 1.11 6.02
C THR A 145 -5.64 2.44 6.03
N HIS A 146 -5.26 2.94 4.85
CA HIS A 146 -4.66 4.27 4.72
C HIS A 146 -5.60 5.37 5.20
N SER A 147 -6.91 5.23 4.91
CA SER A 147 -7.93 6.20 5.32
C SER A 147 -8.14 6.19 6.84
N ALA A 148 -8.07 5.03 7.51
CA ALA A 148 -8.15 4.96 8.97
C ALA A 148 -6.95 5.66 9.64
N VAL A 149 -5.72 5.42 9.15
CA VAL A 149 -4.53 6.16 9.61
C VAL A 149 -4.71 7.66 9.41
N ALA A 150 -5.18 8.08 8.23
CA ALA A 150 -5.41 9.50 7.93
C ALA A 150 -6.47 10.12 8.85
N ALA A 151 -7.59 9.42 9.10
CA ALA A 151 -8.64 9.88 10.01
C ALA A 151 -8.13 10.08 11.45
N MET A 152 -7.28 9.17 11.94
CA MET A 152 -6.68 9.26 13.27
C MET A 152 -5.72 10.45 13.39
N ILE A 153 -5.01 10.80 12.30
CA ILE A 153 -4.17 12.00 12.27
C ILE A 153 -5.05 13.25 12.21
N ALA A 154 -6.08 13.27 11.36
CA ALA A 154 -7.00 14.39 11.22
C ALA A 154 -7.72 14.72 12.52
N SER A 155 -8.07 13.70 13.32
CA SER A 155 -8.73 13.85 14.63
C SER A 155 -7.75 14.15 15.78
N GLY A 156 -6.44 14.22 15.52
CA GLY A 156 -5.43 14.54 16.53
C GLY A 156 -5.06 13.38 17.47
N HIS A 157 -5.50 12.14 17.19
CA HIS A 157 -5.10 10.96 17.96
C HIS A 157 -3.68 10.50 17.65
N ALA A 158 -3.17 10.78 16.43
CA ALA A 158 -1.79 10.58 16.03
C ALA A 158 -1.23 11.86 15.39
N ASP A 159 0.10 12.00 15.40
CA ASP A 159 0.79 13.14 14.78
C ASP A 159 1.29 12.79 13.37
N ALA A 160 1.54 11.50 13.12
CA ALA A 160 2.07 11.00 11.84
C ALA A 160 1.72 9.53 11.61
N GLY A 161 1.71 9.12 10.35
CA GLY A 161 1.60 7.73 9.92
C GLY A 161 2.02 7.56 8.48
N LEU A 162 2.46 6.37 8.08
CA LEU A 162 2.76 6.10 6.67
C LEU A 162 1.49 5.81 5.88
N GLY A 163 1.44 6.38 4.68
CA GLY A 163 0.33 6.13 3.77
C GLY A 163 0.59 6.64 2.37
N VAL A 164 -0.43 6.55 1.54
CA VAL A 164 -0.41 7.09 0.17
C VAL A 164 -0.88 8.54 0.16
N GLU A 165 -0.31 9.35 -0.75
CA GLU A 165 -0.64 10.77 -0.87
C GLU A 165 -2.14 11.02 -1.08
N ALA A 166 -2.83 10.13 -1.81
CA ALA A 166 -4.26 10.23 -2.03
C ALA A 166 -5.08 10.16 -0.72
N ALA A 167 -4.64 9.36 0.28
CA ALA A 167 -5.30 9.33 1.58
C ALA A 167 -5.04 10.61 2.37
N ALA A 168 -3.84 11.18 2.32
CA ALA A 168 -3.55 12.47 2.95
C ALA A 168 -4.45 13.56 2.38
N ARG A 169 -4.58 13.65 1.05
CA ARG A 169 -5.46 14.63 0.38
C ARG A 169 -6.93 14.48 0.74
N GLN A 170 -7.43 13.24 0.88
CA GLN A 170 -8.82 12.97 1.24
C GLN A 170 -9.21 13.55 2.61
N PHE A 171 -8.24 13.69 3.52
CA PHE A 171 -8.44 14.19 4.88
C PHE A 171 -7.77 15.55 5.13
N ASP A 172 -7.41 16.28 4.07
CA ASP A 172 -6.76 17.58 4.12
C ASP A 172 -5.48 17.63 4.98
N LEU A 173 -4.74 16.52 4.99
CA LEU A 173 -3.49 16.37 5.73
C LEU A 173 -2.28 16.90 4.94
N GLY A 174 -1.24 17.30 5.67
CA GLY A 174 0.09 17.48 5.10
C GLY A 174 0.71 16.13 4.71
N PHE A 175 1.66 16.19 3.76
CA PHE A 175 2.31 14.99 3.25
C PHE A 175 3.79 15.21 3.00
N VAL A 176 4.63 14.30 3.51
CA VAL A 176 6.08 14.27 3.29
C VAL A 176 6.38 13.06 2.39
N PRO A 177 6.66 13.26 1.10
CA PRO A 177 6.89 12.15 0.18
C PRO A 177 8.19 11.42 0.51
N LEU A 178 8.16 10.08 0.43
CA LEU A 178 9.33 9.23 0.67
C LEU A 178 9.76 8.48 -0.59
N LEU A 179 8.82 7.85 -1.29
CA LEU A 179 9.11 7.11 -2.52
C LEU A 179 7.87 6.95 -3.40
N LYS A 180 8.11 6.62 -4.65
CA LYS A 180 7.07 6.26 -5.61
C LYS A 180 6.96 4.74 -5.72
N GLU A 181 5.76 4.26 -6.04
CA GLU A 181 5.50 2.86 -6.35
C GLU A 181 4.52 2.73 -7.51
N ASP A 182 4.68 1.68 -8.28
CA ASP A 182 3.72 1.26 -9.29
C ASP A 182 2.75 0.24 -8.70
N TYR A 183 1.48 0.36 -9.04
CA TYR A 183 0.46 -0.64 -8.76
C TYR A 183 0.15 -1.43 -10.03
N PHE A 184 0.29 -2.74 -9.94
CA PHE A 184 0.09 -3.65 -11.06
C PHE A 184 -1.12 -4.57 -10.82
N LEU A 185 -1.81 -4.87 -11.91
CA LEU A 185 -2.68 -6.02 -12.03
C LEU A 185 -1.99 -7.07 -12.90
N VAL A 186 -2.08 -8.33 -12.52
CA VAL A 186 -1.69 -9.46 -13.35
C VAL A 186 -2.92 -10.32 -13.63
N ALA A 187 -3.12 -10.68 -14.90
CA ALA A 187 -4.21 -11.53 -15.36
C ALA A 187 -3.67 -12.59 -16.33
N ARG A 188 -4.39 -13.70 -16.48
CA ARG A 188 -4.08 -14.68 -17.54
C ARG A 188 -4.47 -14.11 -18.90
N ARG A 189 -3.65 -14.35 -19.94
CA ARG A 189 -3.92 -13.83 -21.30
C ARG A 189 -5.25 -14.28 -21.85
N GLU A 190 -5.73 -15.46 -21.48
CA GLU A 190 -7.00 -16.03 -21.91
C GLU A 190 -8.20 -15.19 -21.45
N LEU A 191 -8.11 -14.58 -20.27
CA LEU A 191 -9.16 -13.72 -19.73
C LEU A 191 -9.41 -12.46 -20.58
N LEU A 192 -8.38 -11.96 -21.28
CA LEU A 192 -8.47 -10.76 -22.11
C LEU A 192 -9.00 -11.01 -23.53
N ARG A 193 -9.29 -12.27 -23.86
CA ARG A 193 -9.83 -12.68 -25.18
C ARG A 193 -11.33 -12.95 -25.16
N GLN A 194 -11.95 -12.85 -23.99
CA GLN A 194 -13.38 -12.98 -23.78
C GLN A 194 -14.03 -11.59 -23.77
#